data_337f8ec93ac2ab34b086d9be05afe2d5
#
_entry.id   337f8ec93ac2ab34b086d9be05afe2d5
#
_cell.length_a   1.000
_cell.length_b   1.000
_cell.length_c   1.000
_cell.angle_alpha   90.00
_cell.angle_beta   90.00
_cell.angle_gamma   90.00
#
_symmetry.space_group_name_H-M   'P 1'
#
loop_
_entity.id
_entity.type
_entity.pdbx_description
1 polymer ?
#
loop_
_entity_poly.entity_id
_entity_poly.type
_entity_poly.pdbx_seq_one_letter_code
_entity_poly.pdbx_strand_id
1 'polypeptide(L)'
;LRKKANIRVRQPLSKIMIPVKTDKFLEQFKKVEQLILSEVNVKEIEYLTADKNILVKKVKPNLRNLGRRYGKMIKQITQFFAEIDQETIRTLENVGYLDVTLEGQELHLELSDAIITTEDIPGWAVVTQDDSTVALDITITPELAEEGLAREIVNRIQNMRKDANFEVTDNIILTIEKNDNINNVVKKYEEYIC
;
A
#
# COMPACT_ATOMS: atom_id res chain seq x y z
N LEU A 1 -6.50 0.73 -5.97
CA LEU A 1 -5.63 1.44 -5.03
C LEU A 1 -5.46 2.90 -5.41
N ARG A 2 -4.86 3.23 -6.57
CA ARG A 2 -4.61 4.63 -7.00
C ARG A 2 -5.87 5.52 -6.98
N LYS A 3 -7.01 5.02 -7.47
CA LYS A 3 -8.29 5.75 -7.44
C LYS A 3 -8.74 6.06 -6.00
N LYS A 4 -8.59 5.09 -5.08
CA LYS A 4 -8.91 5.28 -3.64
C LYS A 4 -8.01 6.36 -3.02
N ALA A 5 -6.75 6.42 -3.42
CA ALA A 5 -5.77 7.40 -2.94
C ALA A 5 -5.80 8.74 -3.73
N ASN A 6 -6.70 8.89 -4.71
CA ASN A 6 -6.78 10.06 -5.60
C ASN A 6 -5.47 10.37 -6.34
N ILE A 7 -4.71 9.34 -6.71
CA ILE A 7 -3.44 9.46 -7.42
C ILE A 7 -3.64 9.12 -8.89
N ARG A 8 -3.19 10.02 -9.78
CA ARG A 8 -3.25 9.84 -11.23
C ARG A 8 -2.41 8.65 -11.68
N VAL A 9 -2.84 7.92 -12.70
CA VAL A 9 -2.13 6.75 -13.23
C VAL A 9 -0.71 7.11 -13.72
N ARG A 10 -0.52 8.31 -14.29
CA ARG A 10 0.78 8.78 -14.77
C ARG A 10 1.75 9.20 -13.68
N GLN A 11 1.27 9.43 -12.45
CA GLN A 11 2.15 9.70 -11.32
C GLN A 11 2.92 8.42 -10.98
N PRO A 12 4.25 8.34 -11.16
CA PRO A 12 5.01 7.18 -10.70
C PRO A 12 4.99 7.13 -9.18
N LEU A 13 5.00 5.93 -8.63
CA LEU A 13 5.10 5.68 -7.19
C LEU A 13 6.35 4.85 -6.90
N SER A 14 6.78 4.88 -5.66
CA SER A 14 8.01 4.22 -5.25
C SER A 14 7.88 2.70 -5.34
N LYS A 15 6.91 2.12 -4.63
CA LYS A 15 6.91 0.68 -4.36
C LYS A 15 5.51 0.09 -4.30
N ILE A 16 5.42 -1.17 -4.70
CA ILE A 16 4.28 -2.04 -4.42
C ILE A 16 4.74 -3.28 -3.64
N MET A 17 3.99 -3.68 -2.63
CA MET A 17 4.21 -4.91 -1.88
C MET A 17 3.24 -5.98 -2.34
N ILE A 18 3.74 -7.16 -2.70
CA ILE A 18 2.97 -8.30 -3.18
C ILE A 18 3.27 -9.52 -2.30
N PRO A 19 2.26 -10.13 -1.66
CA PRO A 19 2.47 -11.34 -0.89
C PRO A 19 2.76 -12.53 -1.80
N VAL A 20 3.73 -13.34 -1.40
CA VAL A 20 4.13 -14.53 -2.14
C VAL A 20 4.00 -15.74 -1.22
N LYS A 21 3.09 -16.65 -1.55
CA LYS A 21 2.80 -17.84 -0.73
C LYS A 21 3.79 -18.99 -0.94
N THR A 22 4.44 -19.06 -2.11
CA THR A 22 5.37 -20.15 -2.49
C THR A 22 6.47 -19.64 -3.40
N ASP A 23 7.63 -20.33 -3.40
CA ASP A 23 8.77 -20.03 -4.29
C ASP A 23 8.39 -20.10 -5.76
N LYS A 24 7.54 -21.05 -6.14
CA LYS A 24 7.02 -21.18 -7.51
C LYS A 24 6.25 -19.94 -7.92
N PHE A 25 5.48 -19.36 -7.02
CA PHE A 25 4.70 -18.14 -7.25
C PHE A 25 5.64 -16.94 -7.42
N LEU A 26 6.70 -16.86 -6.60
CA LEU A 26 7.74 -15.85 -6.71
C LEU A 26 8.43 -15.90 -8.09
N GLU A 27 8.80 -17.09 -8.56
CA GLU A 27 9.41 -17.26 -9.89
C GLU A 27 8.49 -16.79 -11.02
N GLN A 28 7.19 -17.05 -10.91
CA GLN A 28 6.20 -16.59 -11.89
C GLN A 28 6.09 -15.07 -11.91
N PHE A 29 6.04 -14.42 -10.73
CA PHE A 29 6.03 -12.96 -10.64
C PHE A 29 7.29 -12.33 -11.22
N LYS A 30 8.47 -12.88 -10.93
CA LYS A 30 9.73 -12.39 -11.48
C LYS A 30 9.79 -12.41 -13.00
N LYS A 31 9.12 -13.38 -13.65
CA LYS A 31 9.05 -13.44 -15.13
C LYS A 31 8.25 -12.28 -15.74
N VAL A 32 7.28 -11.73 -15.00
CA VAL A 32 6.41 -10.64 -15.46
C VAL A 32 6.65 -9.33 -14.71
N GLU A 33 7.73 -9.27 -13.93
CA GLU A 33 8.04 -8.15 -13.05
C GLU A 33 8.07 -6.82 -13.79
N GLN A 34 8.76 -6.75 -14.92
CA GLN A 34 8.86 -5.54 -15.73
C GLN A 34 7.49 -5.08 -16.26
N LEU A 35 6.64 -6.03 -16.61
CA LEU A 35 5.27 -5.73 -17.04
C LEU A 35 4.46 -5.13 -15.87
N ILE A 36 4.57 -5.71 -14.69
CA ILE A 36 3.87 -5.20 -13.49
C ILE A 36 4.38 -3.79 -13.15
N LEU A 37 5.70 -3.57 -13.14
CA LEU A 37 6.30 -2.26 -12.87
C LEU A 37 5.77 -1.19 -13.82
N SER A 38 5.70 -1.50 -15.12
CA SER A 38 5.21 -0.57 -16.14
C SER A 38 3.71 -0.32 -16.03
N GLU A 39 2.89 -1.35 -15.90
CA GLU A 39 1.43 -1.24 -15.85
C GLU A 39 0.95 -0.55 -14.56
N VAL A 40 1.56 -0.91 -13.41
CA VAL A 40 1.23 -0.27 -12.14
C VAL A 40 1.89 1.09 -11.99
N ASN A 41 2.91 1.40 -12.82
CA ASN A 41 3.73 2.60 -12.76
C ASN A 41 4.38 2.80 -11.38
N VAL A 42 5.14 1.80 -10.97
CA VAL A 42 5.94 1.80 -9.74
C VAL A 42 7.42 1.52 -10.08
N LYS A 43 8.33 1.92 -9.19
CA LYS A 43 9.77 1.74 -9.38
C LYS A 43 10.26 0.37 -8.91
N GLU A 44 9.58 -0.20 -7.91
CA GLU A 44 10.04 -1.40 -7.23
C GLU A 44 8.86 -2.29 -6.83
N ILE A 45 9.10 -3.61 -6.85
CA ILE A 45 8.21 -4.60 -6.24
C ILE A 45 8.93 -5.22 -5.05
N GLU A 46 8.32 -5.15 -3.88
CA GLU A 46 8.74 -5.91 -2.71
C GLU A 46 7.88 -7.16 -2.57
N TYR A 47 8.52 -8.33 -2.67
CA TYR A 47 7.84 -9.60 -2.46
C TYR A 47 7.86 -9.95 -0.97
N LEU A 48 6.70 -10.17 -0.40
CA LEU A 48 6.55 -10.51 1.01
C LEU A 48 6.31 -12.00 1.17
N THR A 49 7.21 -12.66 1.88
CA THR A 49 7.02 -14.03 2.34
C THR A 49 5.99 -14.11 3.45
N ALA A 50 5.50 -15.32 3.75
CA ALA A 50 4.41 -15.57 4.71
C ALA A 50 4.63 -14.93 6.11
N ASP A 51 5.90 -14.67 6.46
CA ASP A 51 6.27 -14.10 7.77
C ASP A 51 6.11 -12.58 7.87
N LYS A 52 6.00 -11.89 6.71
CA LYS A 52 5.86 -10.42 6.67
C LYS A 52 4.42 -10.03 6.38
N ASN A 53 3.76 -9.41 7.36
CA ASN A 53 2.41 -8.86 7.17
C ASN A 53 2.47 -7.42 6.64
N ILE A 54 1.66 -7.15 5.63
CA ILE A 54 1.40 -5.80 5.12
C ILE A 54 0.41 -5.03 6.05
N LEU A 55 -0.37 -5.77 6.83
CA LEU A 55 -1.43 -5.19 7.66
C LEU A 55 -0.97 -5.13 9.11
N VAL A 56 -1.03 -3.94 9.69
CA VAL A 56 -0.97 -3.79 11.14
C VAL A 56 -2.36 -4.08 11.67
N LYS A 57 -2.48 -5.17 12.41
CA LYS A 57 -3.72 -5.54 13.09
C LYS A 57 -3.73 -4.94 14.48
N LYS A 58 -4.89 -4.44 14.89
CA LYS A 58 -5.17 -4.03 16.27
C LYS A 58 -6.31 -4.84 16.82
N VAL A 59 -6.22 -5.12 18.11
CA VAL A 59 -7.22 -5.86 18.85
C VAL A 59 -7.91 -4.93 19.83
N LYS A 60 -9.23 -4.98 19.85
CA LYS A 60 -10.07 -4.34 20.87
C LYS A 60 -10.86 -5.40 21.61
N PRO A 61 -11.10 -5.22 22.92
CA PRO A 61 -11.93 -6.15 23.66
C PRO A 61 -13.38 -6.11 23.19
N ASN A 62 -13.98 -7.28 23.00
CA ASN A 62 -15.42 -7.42 22.83
C ASN A 62 -16.09 -7.37 24.20
N LEU A 63 -16.42 -6.17 24.66
CA LEU A 63 -16.96 -5.94 25.98
C LEU A 63 -18.28 -6.70 26.25
N ARG A 64 -19.02 -7.03 25.20
CA ARG A 64 -20.27 -7.80 25.31
C ARG A 64 -20.02 -9.22 25.79
N ASN A 65 -18.98 -9.85 25.29
CA ASN A 65 -18.60 -11.22 25.64
C ASN A 65 -17.80 -11.23 26.95
N LEU A 66 -16.78 -10.38 27.04
CA LEU A 66 -15.90 -10.31 28.21
C LEU A 66 -16.59 -9.84 29.46
N GLY A 67 -17.57 -8.95 29.37
CA GLY A 67 -18.26 -8.39 30.53
C GLY A 67 -18.95 -9.46 31.41
N ARG A 68 -19.47 -10.52 30.81
CA ARG A 68 -20.11 -11.64 31.51
C ARG A 68 -19.12 -12.57 32.17
N ARG A 69 -17.94 -12.79 31.55
CA ARG A 69 -16.93 -13.77 31.99
C ARG A 69 -15.89 -13.13 32.92
N TYR A 70 -15.43 -11.93 32.57
CA TYR A 70 -14.26 -11.30 33.16
C TYR A 70 -14.48 -9.82 33.54
N GLY A 71 -15.70 -9.47 33.99
CA GLY A 71 -16.07 -8.07 34.26
C GLY A 71 -15.09 -7.28 35.12
N LYS A 72 -14.50 -7.93 36.14
CA LYS A 72 -13.49 -7.29 37.01
C LYS A 72 -12.13 -7.10 36.34
N MET A 73 -11.83 -7.87 35.30
CA MET A 73 -10.53 -7.89 34.60
C MET A 73 -10.56 -7.14 33.24
N ILE A 74 -11.67 -6.49 32.91
CA ILE A 74 -11.83 -5.81 31.61
C ILE A 74 -10.72 -4.78 31.37
N LYS A 75 -10.30 -4.05 32.39
CA LYS A 75 -9.25 -3.03 32.27
C LYS A 75 -7.92 -3.66 31.89
N GLN A 76 -7.54 -4.76 32.54
CA GLN A 76 -6.30 -5.48 32.29
C GLN A 76 -6.31 -6.15 30.91
N ILE A 77 -7.44 -6.75 30.53
CA ILE A 77 -7.62 -7.34 29.19
C ILE A 77 -7.55 -6.26 28.10
N THR A 78 -8.12 -5.07 28.36
CA THR A 78 -8.03 -3.95 27.41
C THR A 78 -6.61 -3.48 27.23
N GLN A 79 -5.83 -3.38 28.31
CA GLN A 79 -4.43 -3.02 28.24
C GLN A 79 -3.61 -4.10 27.52
N PHE A 80 -3.83 -5.37 27.84
CA PHE A 80 -3.18 -6.50 27.14
C PHE A 80 -3.44 -6.45 25.64
N PHE A 81 -4.68 -6.26 25.20
CA PHE A 81 -5.02 -6.16 23.77
C PHE A 81 -4.47 -4.90 23.11
N ALA A 82 -4.20 -3.83 23.84
CA ALA A 82 -3.58 -2.63 23.29
C ALA A 82 -2.07 -2.81 23.06
N GLU A 83 -1.42 -3.67 23.83
CA GLU A 83 0.03 -3.92 23.81
C GLU A 83 0.41 -5.23 23.07
N ILE A 84 -0.58 -6.02 22.67
CA ILE A 84 -0.38 -7.33 22.01
C ILE A 84 0.39 -7.18 20.69
N ASP A 85 1.39 -8.03 20.48
CA ASP A 85 2.18 -8.06 19.24
C ASP A 85 1.46 -8.77 18.07
N GLN A 86 1.98 -8.58 16.85
CA GLN A 86 1.36 -9.12 15.63
C GLN A 86 1.41 -10.66 15.57
N GLU A 87 2.40 -11.29 16.20
CA GLU A 87 2.56 -12.75 16.23
C GLU A 87 1.51 -13.38 17.12
N THR A 88 1.28 -12.79 18.29
CA THR A 88 0.23 -13.23 19.23
C THR A 88 -1.16 -13.04 18.63
N ILE A 89 -1.38 -11.94 17.87
CA ILE A 89 -2.66 -11.75 17.14
C ILE A 89 -2.85 -12.86 16.10
N ARG A 90 -1.81 -13.24 15.36
CA ARG A 90 -1.89 -14.37 14.41
C ARG A 90 -2.20 -15.69 15.12
N THR A 91 -1.59 -15.91 16.26
CA THR A 91 -1.86 -17.11 17.08
C THR A 91 -3.33 -17.16 17.48
N LEU A 92 -3.88 -16.05 17.98
CA LEU A 92 -5.30 -15.94 18.29
C LEU A 92 -6.21 -16.26 17.09
N GLU A 93 -5.88 -15.75 15.91
CA GLU A 93 -6.67 -16.02 14.69
C GLU A 93 -6.58 -17.47 14.22
N ASN A 94 -5.39 -18.09 14.33
CA ASN A 94 -5.15 -19.44 13.82
C ASN A 94 -5.62 -20.53 14.80
N VAL A 95 -5.38 -20.33 16.09
CA VAL A 95 -5.71 -21.30 17.16
C VAL A 95 -7.13 -21.08 17.68
N GLY A 96 -7.63 -19.84 17.62
CA GLY A 96 -8.95 -19.46 18.09
C GLY A 96 -9.02 -19.03 19.56
N TYR A 97 -7.91 -19.13 20.30
CA TYR A 97 -7.84 -18.70 21.70
C TYR A 97 -6.41 -18.35 22.13
N LEU A 98 -6.29 -17.66 23.26
CA LEU A 98 -5.04 -17.39 23.97
C LEU A 98 -5.22 -17.68 25.47
N ASP A 99 -4.28 -18.41 26.04
CA ASP A 99 -4.17 -18.56 27.49
C ASP A 99 -3.15 -17.54 28.00
N VAL A 100 -3.60 -16.62 28.84
CA VAL A 100 -2.77 -15.50 29.32
C VAL A 100 -2.89 -15.37 30.83
N THR A 101 -1.81 -14.97 31.50
CA THR A 101 -1.83 -14.69 32.95
C THR A 101 -1.74 -13.18 33.14
N LEU A 102 -2.82 -12.55 33.63
CA LEU A 102 -2.87 -11.14 33.96
C LEU A 102 -3.05 -10.96 35.45
N GLU A 103 -2.16 -10.19 36.09
CA GLU A 103 -2.18 -9.96 37.54
C GLU A 103 -2.30 -11.27 38.40
N GLY A 104 -1.66 -12.35 37.90
CA GLY A 104 -1.68 -13.65 38.61
C GLY A 104 -2.94 -14.50 38.41
N GLN A 105 -3.86 -14.05 37.54
CA GLN A 105 -5.04 -14.81 37.11
C GLN A 105 -4.82 -15.40 35.73
N GLU A 106 -5.06 -16.69 35.58
CA GLU A 106 -5.10 -17.36 34.27
C GLU A 106 -6.45 -17.08 33.60
N LEU A 107 -6.36 -16.56 32.34
CA LEU A 107 -7.52 -16.22 31.53
C LEU A 107 -7.46 -16.97 30.21
N HIS A 108 -8.57 -17.55 29.81
CA HIS A 108 -8.77 -18.20 28.53
C HIS A 108 -9.56 -17.23 27.63
N LEU A 109 -8.85 -16.51 26.76
CA LEU A 109 -9.44 -15.51 25.85
C LEU A 109 -9.69 -16.15 24.49
N GLU A 110 -10.93 -16.20 24.07
CA GLU A 110 -11.34 -16.73 22.78
C GLU A 110 -11.29 -15.65 21.69
N LEU A 111 -11.22 -16.07 20.43
CA LEU A 111 -11.30 -15.15 19.28
C LEU A 111 -12.58 -14.29 19.32
N SER A 112 -13.67 -14.84 19.84
CA SER A 112 -14.94 -14.14 20.04
C SER A 112 -14.87 -13.00 21.07
N ASP A 113 -13.88 -13.02 21.96
CA ASP A 113 -13.63 -12.00 22.98
C ASP A 113 -12.84 -10.80 22.44
N ALA A 114 -12.33 -10.94 21.22
CA ALA A 114 -11.53 -9.94 20.52
C ALA A 114 -12.24 -9.39 19.28
N ILE A 115 -12.09 -8.10 19.04
CA ILE A 115 -12.47 -7.45 17.79
C ILE A 115 -11.16 -7.08 17.11
N ILE A 116 -10.77 -7.83 16.07
CA ILE A 116 -9.56 -7.59 15.31
C ILE A 116 -9.90 -6.63 14.18
N THR A 117 -9.17 -5.53 14.11
CA THR A 117 -9.29 -4.52 13.07
C THR A 117 -7.94 -4.31 12.41
N THR A 118 -7.96 -4.06 11.10
CA THR A 118 -6.75 -3.66 10.37
C THR A 118 -6.65 -2.14 10.34
N GLU A 119 -5.47 -1.61 10.64
CA GLU A 119 -5.19 -0.19 10.45
C GLU A 119 -4.50 0.05 9.11
N ASP A 120 -4.87 1.16 8.47
CA ASP A 120 -4.15 1.65 7.32
C ASP A 120 -2.74 2.10 7.78
N ILE A 121 -1.71 1.59 7.13
CA ILE A 121 -0.34 2.05 7.38
C ILE A 121 -0.20 3.45 6.76
N PRO A 122 0.21 4.47 7.53
CA PRO A 122 0.43 5.79 6.97
C PRO A 122 1.35 5.75 5.74
N GLY A 123 0.97 6.40 4.67
CA GLY A 123 1.72 6.38 3.41
C GLY A 123 1.46 5.17 2.51
N TRP A 124 0.59 4.24 2.91
CA TRP A 124 0.25 3.05 2.12
C TRP A 124 -1.24 2.95 1.82
N ALA A 125 -1.55 2.63 0.58
CA ALA A 125 -2.90 2.22 0.20
C ALA A 125 -2.94 0.69 0.13
N VAL A 126 -3.78 0.08 0.95
CA VAL A 126 -3.88 -1.38 1.06
C VAL A 126 -5.22 -1.85 0.52
N VAL A 127 -5.21 -2.96 -0.19
CA VAL A 127 -6.41 -3.69 -0.58
C VAL A 127 -6.21 -5.18 -0.36
N THR A 128 -7.24 -5.80 0.21
CA THR A 128 -7.35 -7.25 0.33
C THR A 128 -8.48 -7.71 -0.56
N GLN A 129 -8.19 -8.67 -1.41
CA GLN A 129 -9.17 -9.36 -2.24
C GLN A 129 -8.90 -10.86 -2.14
N ASP A 130 -9.94 -11.60 -1.77
CA ASP A 130 -9.81 -13.01 -1.39
C ASP A 130 -8.72 -13.16 -0.32
N ASP A 131 -7.78 -14.07 -0.50
CA ASP A 131 -6.66 -14.29 0.43
C ASP A 131 -5.39 -13.50 0.08
N SER A 132 -5.48 -12.51 -0.78
CA SER A 132 -4.32 -11.74 -1.25
C SER A 132 -4.42 -10.27 -0.83
N THR A 133 -3.43 -9.79 -0.11
CA THR A 133 -3.33 -8.38 0.31
C THR A 133 -2.18 -7.72 -0.41
N VAL A 134 -2.46 -6.65 -1.13
CA VAL A 134 -1.47 -5.85 -1.85
C VAL A 134 -1.43 -4.45 -1.25
N ALA A 135 -0.23 -3.91 -1.05
CA ALA A 135 -0.04 -2.54 -0.60
C ALA A 135 0.76 -1.71 -1.60
N LEU A 136 0.34 -0.49 -1.79
CA LEU A 136 0.97 0.48 -2.68
C LEU A 136 1.47 1.65 -1.85
N ASP A 137 2.76 1.97 -1.93
CA ASP A 137 3.32 3.18 -1.34
C ASP A 137 2.75 4.39 -2.08
N ILE A 138 2.00 5.21 -1.36
CA ILE A 138 1.36 6.41 -1.90
C ILE A 138 2.12 7.70 -1.54
N THR A 139 3.31 7.56 -0.95
CA THR A 139 4.19 8.68 -0.64
C THR A 139 4.82 9.19 -1.93
N ILE A 140 4.57 10.46 -2.27
CA ILE A 140 5.12 11.09 -3.45
C ILE A 140 6.33 11.92 -3.01
N THR A 141 7.53 11.44 -3.38
CA THR A 141 8.76 12.23 -3.18
C THR A 141 8.86 13.37 -4.21
N PRO A 142 9.68 14.40 -3.96
CA PRO A 142 9.91 15.48 -4.93
C PRO A 142 10.32 14.95 -6.31
N GLU A 143 11.20 13.94 -6.36
CA GLU A 143 11.67 13.32 -7.59
C GLU A 143 10.54 12.62 -8.36
N LEU A 144 9.69 11.89 -7.65
CA LEU A 144 8.51 11.23 -8.24
C LEU A 144 7.47 12.25 -8.72
N ALA A 145 7.32 13.37 -8.00
CA ALA A 145 6.46 14.46 -8.44
C ALA A 145 6.96 15.11 -9.73
N GLU A 146 8.27 15.39 -9.82
CA GLU A 146 8.90 15.93 -11.02
C GLU A 146 8.74 14.99 -12.24
N GLU A 147 9.00 13.69 -12.05
CA GLU A 147 8.80 12.69 -13.10
C GLU A 147 7.32 12.60 -13.52
N GLY A 148 6.41 12.63 -12.55
CA GLY A 148 4.98 12.65 -12.81
C GLY A 148 4.55 13.87 -13.64
N LEU A 149 5.13 15.02 -13.35
CA LEU A 149 4.89 16.26 -14.10
C LEU A 149 5.46 16.16 -15.52
N ALA A 150 6.67 15.63 -15.70
CA ALA A 150 7.25 15.41 -17.03
C ALA A 150 6.35 14.50 -17.89
N ARG A 151 5.85 13.40 -17.33
CA ARG A 151 4.91 12.50 -18.02
C ARG A 151 3.58 13.16 -18.37
N GLU A 152 3.09 14.06 -17.51
CA GLU A 152 1.88 14.83 -17.80
C GLU A 152 2.12 15.84 -18.94
N ILE A 153 3.30 16.49 -18.99
CA ILE A 153 3.69 17.38 -20.08
C ILE A 153 3.70 16.61 -21.41
N VAL A 154 4.38 15.46 -21.47
CA VAL A 154 4.39 14.61 -22.67
C VAL A 154 2.98 14.24 -23.12
N ASN A 155 2.13 13.82 -22.17
CA ASN A 155 0.75 13.49 -22.49
C ASN A 155 -0.04 14.68 -23.04
N ARG A 156 0.18 15.89 -22.51
CA ARG A 156 -0.44 17.11 -23.02
C ARG A 156 0.01 17.42 -24.44
N ILE A 157 1.32 17.30 -24.71
CA ILE A 157 1.88 17.48 -26.04
C ILE A 157 1.26 16.49 -27.03
N GLN A 158 1.19 15.20 -26.66
CA GLN A 158 0.61 14.18 -27.53
C GLN A 158 -0.89 14.41 -27.81
N ASN A 159 -1.64 14.88 -26.80
CA ASN A 159 -3.04 15.24 -27.01
C ASN A 159 -3.16 16.45 -27.96
N MET A 160 -2.34 17.49 -27.78
CA MET A 160 -2.34 18.65 -28.68
C MET A 160 -1.98 18.26 -30.15
N ARG A 161 -1.01 17.36 -30.32
CA ARG A 161 -0.67 16.80 -31.66
C ARG A 161 -1.89 16.12 -32.29
N LYS A 162 -2.55 15.25 -31.52
CA LYS A 162 -3.74 14.54 -31.97
C LYS A 162 -4.88 15.49 -32.34
N ASP A 163 -5.13 16.49 -31.50
CA ASP A 163 -6.21 17.46 -31.71
C ASP A 163 -5.92 18.36 -32.93
N ALA A 164 -4.63 18.59 -33.26
CA ALA A 164 -4.17 19.30 -34.42
C ALA A 164 -4.03 18.41 -35.69
N ASN A 165 -4.41 17.12 -35.61
CA ASN A 165 -4.31 16.13 -36.68
C ASN A 165 -2.89 15.92 -37.21
N PHE A 166 -1.86 16.04 -36.36
CA PHE A 166 -0.49 15.67 -36.74
C PHE A 166 -0.33 14.16 -36.81
N GLU A 167 0.42 13.71 -37.80
CA GLU A 167 0.86 12.32 -37.90
C GLU A 167 1.92 12.01 -36.83
N VAL A 168 2.08 10.73 -36.49
CA VAL A 168 3.06 10.27 -35.47
C VAL A 168 4.49 10.65 -35.87
N THR A 169 4.77 10.67 -37.20
CA THR A 169 6.08 10.95 -37.79
C THR A 169 6.37 12.45 -38.00
N ASP A 170 5.40 13.34 -37.76
CA ASP A 170 5.59 14.76 -37.94
C ASP A 170 6.55 15.34 -36.90
N ASN A 171 7.52 16.10 -37.37
CA ASN A 171 8.39 16.91 -36.51
C ASN A 171 7.67 18.21 -36.13
N ILE A 172 7.74 18.54 -34.84
CA ILE A 172 7.13 19.74 -34.30
C ILE A 172 8.15 20.62 -33.59
N ILE A 173 7.90 21.92 -33.60
CA ILE A 173 8.61 22.85 -32.70
C ILE A 173 7.74 23.10 -31.49
N LEU A 174 8.28 22.77 -30.32
CA LEU A 174 7.59 22.93 -29.06
C LEU A 174 8.05 24.21 -28.35
N THR A 175 7.12 25.11 -28.08
CA THR A 175 7.35 26.30 -27.27
C THR A 175 6.56 26.19 -25.98
N ILE A 176 7.25 26.28 -24.85
CA ILE A 176 6.65 26.22 -23.52
C ILE A 176 6.88 27.58 -22.85
N GLU A 177 5.78 28.17 -22.33
CA GLU A 177 5.87 29.40 -21.56
C GLU A 177 6.60 29.14 -20.22
N LYS A 178 7.47 30.09 -19.83
CA LYS A 178 8.21 30.00 -18.59
C LYS A 178 7.28 30.05 -17.40
N ASN A 179 7.44 29.06 -16.53
CA ASN A 179 6.69 28.95 -15.27
C ASN A 179 7.59 28.29 -14.23
N ASP A 180 7.72 28.92 -13.07
CA ASP A 180 8.64 28.47 -12.01
C ASP A 180 8.38 27.03 -11.54
N ASN A 181 7.13 26.57 -11.61
CA ASN A 181 6.77 25.21 -11.21
C ASN A 181 7.22 24.13 -12.20
N ILE A 182 7.45 24.48 -13.48
CA ILE A 182 7.77 23.51 -14.53
C ILE A 182 9.15 23.71 -15.17
N ASN A 183 9.76 24.88 -15.04
CA ASN A 183 11.03 25.19 -15.69
C ASN A 183 12.14 24.17 -15.37
N ASN A 184 12.27 23.81 -14.09
CA ASN A 184 13.28 22.83 -13.65
C ASN A 184 12.98 21.43 -14.20
N VAL A 185 11.71 21.04 -14.25
CA VAL A 185 11.27 19.74 -14.76
C VAL A 185 11.51 19.65 -16.25
N VAL A 186 11.12 20.68 -17.02
CA VAL A 186 11.34 20.73 -18.48
C VAL A 186 12.83 20.62 -18.79
N LYS A 187 13.69 21.35 -18.08
CA LYS A 187 15.13 21.29 -18.27
C LYS A 187 15.73 19.92 -17.88
N LYS A 188 15.27 19.34 -16.78
CA LYS A 188 15.79 18.06 -16.28
C LYS A 188 15.37 16.87 -17.15
N TYR A 189 14.18 16.93 -17.72
CA TYR A 189 13.58 15.86 -18.52
C TYR A 189 13.45 16.23 -20.00
N GLU A 190 14.30 17.12 -20.51
CA GLU A 190 14.26 17.61 -21.92
C GLU A 190 14.29 16.46 -22.93
N GLU A 191 15.24 15.52 -22.78
CA GLU A 191 15.39 14.35 -23.67
C GLU A 191 14.17 13.39 -23.60
N TYR A 192 13.42 13.41 -22.49
CA TYR A 192 12.22 12.59 -22.35
C TYR A 192 10.98 13.27 -22.94
N ILE A 193 10.95 14.60 -22.92
CA ILE A 193 9.84 15.43 -23.40
C ILE A 193 9.91 15.63 -24.92
N CYS A 194 11.09 15.79 -25.46
CA CYS A 194 11.39 16.01 -26.90
C CYS A 194 11.87 14.75 -27.58
#